data_01165e19bdc24156ed9a68157c611e6d
#
_entry.id   01165e19bdc24156ed9a68157c611e6d
#
_cell.length_a   1.000
_cell.length_b   1.000
_cell.length_c   1.000
_cell.angle_alpha   90.00
_cell.angle_beta   90.00
_cell.angle_gamma   90.00
#
_symmetry.space_group_name_H-M   'P 1'
#
loop_
_entity.id
_entity.type
_entity.pdbx_description
1 polymer ?
#
loop_
_entity_poly.entity_id
_entity_poly.type
_entity_poly.pdbx_seq_one_letter_code
_entity_poly.pdbx_strand_id
1 'polypeptide(L)'
;ANVILAHPHFPSRGSTIFRIAKHLGYEVTNKISRSKGLAIYWEYNTVRDEFQELSELKSTNVINLFNRDISKDKVDDAMLSAFGYNTTIDPLKHKGIAVKKSLKNAVHDGQRIECPLEPEEGFIYQKFIDSSVNDKEVMDLRIPLMRGRIPHIYLNYRNNQERFKNVPDRAVLAENIKDWLSEKELQQLAD
;
A
#
# COMPACT_ATOMS: atom_id res chain seq x y z
N ALA A 1 22.55 12.73 18.49
CA ALA A 1 21.49 12.90 17.48
C ALA A 1 20.59 11.68 17.49
N ASN A 2 19.29 11.87 17.37
CA ASN A 2 18.34 10.78 17.20
C ASN A 2 18.52 10.18 15.80
N VAL A 3 18.66 8.85 15.73
CA VAL A 3 18.96 8.14 14.48
C VAL A 3 17.85 7.15 14.20
N ILE A 4 17.37 7.14 12.95
CA ILE A 4 16.49 6.09 12.42
C ILE A 4 17.33 5.22 11.48
N LEU A 5 17.40 3.93 11.78
CA LEU A 5 17.96 2.93 10.88
C LEU A 5 16.91 2.54 9.85
N ALA A 6 17.20 2.73 8.56
CA ALA A 6 16.42 2.16 7.47
C ALA A 6 17.29 1.13 6.75
N HIS A 7 16.98 -0.14 6.86
CA HIS A 7 17.81 -1.24 6.38
C HIS A 7 16.98 -2.25 5.58
N PRO A 8 17.49 -2.86 4.51
CA PRO A 8 18.85 -2.71 3.97
C PRO A 8 19.05 -1.45 3.12
N HIS A 9 18.01 -0.90 2.52
CA HIS A 9 18.14 0.21 1.60
C HIS A 9 18.07 1.56 2.32
N PHE A 10 18.80 2.53 1.79
CA PHE A 10 18.67 3.92 2.23
C PHE A 10 17.46 4.55 1.51
N PRO A 11 16.49 5.14 2.23
CA PRO A 11 15.34 5.78 1.59
C PRO A 11 15.77 6.99 0.76
N SER A 12 15.16 7.15 -0.41
CA SER A 12 15.39 8.33 -1.24
C SER A 12 15.05 9.62 -0.47
N ARG A 13 15.73 10.71 -0.77
CA ARG A 13 15.47 12.02 -0.13
C ARG A 13 14.06 12.54 -0.36
N GLY A 14 13.39 12.10 -1.45
CA GLY A 14 12.00 12.42 -1.76
C GLY A 14 10.97 11.54 -1.04
N SER A 15 11.39 10.44 -0.41
CA SER A 15 10.48 9.54 0.29
C SER A 15 9.86 10.20 1.52
N THR A 16 8.62 9.82 1.81
CA THR A 16 7.87 10.34 2.98
C THR A 16 8.63 10.10 4.28
N ILE A 17 9.18 8.90 4.47
CA ILE A 17 9.93 8.57 5.69
C ILE A 17 11.16 9.45 5.88
N PHE A 18 11.91 9.73 4.80
CA PHE A 18 13.09 10.59 4.87
C PHE A 18 12.68 12.03 5.23
N ARG A 19 11.61 12.55 4.61
CA ARG A 19 11.10 13.91 4.86
C ARG A 19 10.59 14.06 6.29
N ILE A 20 9.83 13.08 6.81
CA ILE A 20 9.35 13.07 8.20
C ILE A 20 10.53 13.04 9.17
N ALA A 21 11.49 12.12 8.97
CA ALA A 21 12.67 12.03 9.82
C ALA A 21 13.43 13.37 9.87
N LYS A 22 13.65 13.99 8.72
CA LYS A 22 14.31 15.30 8.60
C LYS A 22 13.54 16.39 9.35
N HIS A 23 12.22 16.44 9.18
CA HIS A 23 11.35 17.42 9.86
C HIS A 23 11.43 17.29 11.39
N LEU A 24 11.49 16.06 11.88
CA LEU A 24 11.58 15.75 13.31
C LEU A 24 13.03 15.82 13.87
N GLY A 25 14.00 16.25 13.07
CA GLY A 25 15.41 16.37 13.50
C GLY A 25 16.13 15.04 13.67
N TYR A 26 15.63 13.96 13.04
CA TYR A 26 16.31 12.67 13.03
C TYR A 26 17.31 12.57 11.87
N GLU A 27 18.42 11.90 12.13
CA GLU A 27 19.31 11.42 11.09
C GLU A 27 18.84 10.04 10.59
N VAL A 28 18.85 9.82 9.27
CA VAL A 28 18.56 8.52 8.67
C VAL A 28 19.86 7.85 8.26
N THR A 29 19.99 6.56 8.58
CA THR A 29 21.15 5.74 8.21
C THR A 29 20.69 4.35 7.76
N ASN A 30 21.48 3.67 6.94
CA ASN A 30 21.33 2.24 6.65
C ASN A 30 22.45 1.39 7.28
N LYS A 31 23.31 2.00 8.09
CA LYS A 31 24.40 1.32 8.78
C LYS A 31 23.92 0.79 10.13
N ILE A 32 23.87 -0.53 10.27
CA ILE A 32 23.42 -1.24 11.49
C ILE A 32 24.20 -0.79 12.73
N SER A 33 25.51 -0.59 12.61
CA SER A 33 26.38 -0.13 13.72
C SER A 33 25.98 1.23 14.31
N ARG A 34 25.13 1.99 13.60
CA ARG A 34 24.61 3.29 14.06
C ARG A 34 23.19 3.23 14.60
N SER A 35 22.61 2.02 14.69
CA SER A 35 21.24 1.82 15.21
C SER A 35 21.13 2.28 16.65
N LYS A 36 20.15 3.16 16.93
CA LYS A 36 19.85 3.67 18.27
C LYS A 36 18.33 3.88 18.42
N GLY A 37 17.62 2.84 18.83
CA GLY A 37 16.23 2.94 19.28
C GLY A 37 15.16 2.62 18.23
N LEU A 38 15.18 3.17 17.02
CA LEU A 38 14.18 2.91 15.98
C LEU A 38 14.83 2.37 14.72
N ALA A 39 14.34 1.23 14.26
CA ALA A 39 14.72 0.68 12.96
C ALA A 39 13.47 0.42 12.10
N ILE A 40 13.65 0.49 10.80
CA ILE A 40 12.61 0.20 9.81
C ILE A 40 13.20 -0.77 8.80
N TYR A 41 12.53 -1.90 8.59
CA TYR A 41 12.83 -2.76 7.47
C TYR A 41 12.37 -2.04 6.19
N TRP A 42 13.34 -1.54 5.44
CA TRP A 42 13.11 -0.71 4.26
C TRP A 42 13.69 -1.36 3.03
N GLU A 43 12.85 -1.94 2.20
CA GLU A 43 13.21 -2.60 0.97
C GLU A 43 12.22 -2.29 -0.14
N TYR A 44 12.69 -2.27 -1.40
CA TYR A 44 11.88 -1.93 -2.58
C TYR A 44 11.29 -3.16 -3.29
N ASN A 45 11.74 -4.38 -2.96
CA ASN A 45 11.24 -5.61 -3.57
C ASN A 45 9.83 -5.97 -3.10
N THR A 46 9.06 -6.63 -3.96
CA THR A 46 7.74 -7.16 -3.61
C THR A 46 7.85 -8.32 -2.62
N VAL A 47 8.74 -9.26 -2.89
CA VAL A 47 9.14 -10.33 -1.96
C VAL A 47 10.52 -9.97 -1.41
N ARG A 48 10.67 -10.03 -0.11
CA ARG A 48 11.79 -9.44 0.62
C ARG A 48 12.60 -10.50 1.33
N ASP A 49 13.91 -10.31 1.36
CA ASP A 49 14.83 -11.21 2.04
C ASP A 49 14.77 -11.07 3.57
N GLU A 50 15.24 -12.08 4.25
CA GLU A 50 15.47 -12.05 5.70
C GLU A 50 16.83 -11.43 5.99
N PHE A 51 16.84 -10.47 6.94
CA PHE A 51 18.05 -9.87 7.46
C PHE A 51 18.17 -10.21 8.95
N GLN A 52 18.97 -11.22 9.24
CA GLN A 52 19.15 -11.73 10.60
C GLN A 52 19.62 -10.63 11.55
N GLU A 53 20.49 -9.74 11.09
CA GLU A 53 21.01 -8.62 11.87
C GLU A 53 19.92 -7.65 12.36
N LEU A 54 18.78 -7.52 11.66
CA LEU A 54 17.63 -6.74 12.16
C LEU A 54 16.90 -7.44 13.28
N SER A 55 16.81 -8.78 13.23
CA SER A 55 16.18 -9.60 14.27
C SER A 55 17.02 -9.63 15.56
N GLU A 56 18.32 -9.41 15.45
CA GLU A 56 19.26 -9.40 16.57
C GLU A 56 19.37 -8.05 17.29
N LEU A 57 18.70 -7.00 16.81
CA LEU A 57 18.68 -5.67 17.42
C LEU A 57 17.84 -5.68 18.71
N LYS A 58 18.39 -6.18 19.82
CA LYS A 58 17.70 -6.42 21.10
C LYS A 58 17.07 -5.19 21.76
N SER A 59 17.57 -3.99 21.46
CA SER A 59 17.12 -2.73 22.08
C SER A 59 16.37 -1.82 21.12
N THR A 60 16.02 -2.33 19.95
CA THR A 60 15.47 -1.52 18.85
C THR A 60 14.11 -2.05 18.45
N ASN A 61 13.11 -1.18 18.41
CA ASN A 61 11.84 -1.50 17.78
C ASN A 61 12.02 -1.51 16.26
N VAL A 62 11.83 -2.66 15.63
CA VAL A 62 11.93 -2.80 14.17
C VAL A 62 10.54 -2.81 13.56
N ILE A 63 10.22 -1.75 12.84
CA ILE A 63 8.96 -1.64 12.08
C ILE A 63 9.06 -2.48 10.80
N ASN A 64 8.00 -3.16 10.43
CA ASN A 64 7.86 -4.01 9.24
C ASN A 64 8.80 -5.23 9.19
N LEU A 65 9.38 -5.65 10.30
CA LEU A 65 10.33 -6.77 10.34
C LEU A 65 9.77 -8.05 9.71
N PHE A 66 8.48 -8.34 9.91
CA PHE A 66 7.82 -9.55 9.43
C PHE A 66 7.01 -9.36 8.15
N ASN A 67 6.97 -8.15 7.61
CA ASN A 67 6.24 -7.86 6.38
C ASN A 67 7.14 -8.10 5.16
N ARG A 68 7.26 -9.37 4.75
CA ARG A 68 8.22 -9.81 3.74
C ARG A 68 7.63 -10.03 2.37
N ASP A 69 6.35 -10.29 2.28
CA ASP A 69 5.65 -10.45 1.01
C ASP A 69 4.50 -9.45 0.93
N ILE A 70 4.63 -8.51 0.01
CA ILE A 70 3.64 -7.46 -0.28
C ILE A 70 3.07 -7.61 -1.70
N SER A 71 3.12 -8.83 -2.26
CA SER A 71 2.44 -9.15 -3.50
C SER A 71 0.93 -8.95 -3.38
N LYS A 72 0.28 -8.73 -4.50
CA LYS A 72 -1.15 -8.40 -4.50
C LYS A 72 -2.05 -9.53 -4.02
N ASP A 73 -1.64 -10.79 -4.25
CA ASP A 73 -2.32 -11.96 -3.72
C ASP A 73 -2.22 -12.05 -2.19
N LYS A 74 -1.04 -11.77 -1.62
CA LYS A 74 -0.88 -11.73 -0.15
C LYS A 74 -1.66 -10.60 0.51
N VAL A 75 -1.75 -9.45 -0.15
CA VAL A 75 -2.60 -8.35 0.32
C VAL A 75 -4.08 -8.74 0.27
N ASP A 76 -4.51 -9.43 -0.79
CA ASP A 76 -5.90 -9.88 -0.95
C ASP A 76 -6.25 -10.99 0.06
N ASP A 77 -5.33 -11.92 0.36
CA ASP A 77 -5.46 -12.91 1.45
C ASP A 77 -5.61 -12.23 2.81
N ALA A 78 -4.83 -11.19 3.09
CA ALA A 78 -4.94 -10.41 4.31
C ALA A 78 -6.29 -9.68 4.42
N MET A 79 -6.79 -9.13 3.32
CA MET A 79 -8.13 -8.53 3.26
C MET A 79 -9.23 -9.56 3.54
N LEU A 80 -9.13 -10.77 2.97
CA LEU A 80 -10.08 -11.85 3.24
C LEU A 80 -10.06 -12.22 4.73
N SER A 81 -8.89 -12.31 5.32
CA SER A 81 -8.74 -12.64 6.74
C SER A 81 -9.30 -11.54 7.66
N ALA A 82 -9.03 -10.27 7.35
CA ALA A 82 -9.43 -9.15 8.20
C ALA A 82 -10.90 -8.74 8.04
N PHE A 83 -11.42 -8.79 6.81
CA PHE A 83 -12.73 -8.22 6.47
C PHE A 83 -13.74 -9.25 5.98
N GLY A 84 -13.35 -10.52 5.78
CA GLY A 84 -14.21 -11.59 5.31
C GLY A 84 -14.54 -11.52 3.81
N TYR A 85 -13.89 -10.68 3.05
CA TYR A 85 -14.01 -10.61 1.58
C TYR A 85 -12.67 -10.26 0.92
N ASN A 86 -12.55 -10.60 -0.36
CA ASN A 86 -11.46 -10.21 -1.23
C ASN A 86 -11.98 -9.79 -2.60
N THR A 87 -11.07 -9.29 -3.42
CA THR A 87 -11.39 -8.85 -4.78
C THR A 87 -10.97 -9.85 -5.85
N THR A 88 -10.17 -10.85 -5.52
CA THR A 88 -9.68 -11.87 -6.46
C THR A 88 -10.82 -12.68 -7.03
N ILE A 89 -10.74 -12.99 -8.32
CA ILE A 89 -11.67 -13.82 -9.07
C ILE A 89 -10.92 -14.93 -9.83
N ASP A 90 -11.64 -16.00 -10.14
CA ASP A 90 -11.21 -16.99 -11.13
C ASP A 90 -11.61 -16.48 -12.54
N PRO A 91 -10.66 -16.12 -13.40
CA PRO A 91 -10.98 -15.54 -14.70
C PRO A 91 -11.67 -16.51 -15.66
N LEU A 92 -11.57 -17.84 -15.42
CA LEU A 92 -12.29 -18.85 -16.20
C LEU A 92 -13.79 -18.90 -15.88
N LYS A 93 -14.15 -18.55 -14.63
CA LYS A 93 -15.54 -18.64 -14.14
C LYS A 93 -16.26 -17.31 -14.10
N HIS A 94 -15.48 -16.24 -13.95
CA HIS A 94 -16.07 -14.88 -13.93
C HIS A 94 -16.68 -14.54 -15.29
N LYS A 95 -17.75 -13.74 -15.29
CA LYS A 95 -18.38 -13.24 -16.52
C LYS A 95 -18.43 -11.72 -16.47
N GLY A 96 -17.99 -11.10 -17.55
CA GLY A 96 -17.98 -9.64 -17.71
C GLY A 96 -16.65 -9.00 -17.35
N ILE A 97 -16.68 -7.72 -17.03
CA ILE A 97 -15.47 -6.90 -16.85
C ILE A 97 -14.74 -7.25 -15.55
N ALA A 98 -13.44 -7.42 -15.68
CA ALA A 98 -12.50 -7.63 -14.58
C ALA A 98 -11.25 -6.74 -14.75
N VAL A 99 -10.36 -6.77 -13.78
CA VAL A 99 -9.06 -6.09 -13.83
C VAL A 99 -7.95 -7.12 -13.72
N LYS A 100 -7.05 -7.12 -14.70
CA LYS A 100 -5.80 -7.89 -14.69
C LYS A 100 -4.68 -6.97 -14.19
N LYS A 101 -3.86 -7.43 -13.24
CA LYS A 101 -2.71 -6.71 -12.68
C LYS A 101 -1.54 -7.66 -12.50
N SER A 102 -0.31 -7.18 -12.66
CA SER A 102 0.88 -7.93 -12.22
C SER A 102 0.80 -8.21 -10.71
N LEU A 103 1.23 -9.40 -10.28
CA LEU A 103 1.39 -9.76 -8.86
C LEU A 103 2.38 -8.83 -8.14
N LYS A 104 3.37 -8.31 -8.87
CA LYS A 104 4.36 -7.39 -8.32
C LYS A 104 3.73 -6.09 -7.83
N ASN A 105 4.15 -5.64 -6.65
CA ASN A 105 3.69 -4.37 -6.10
C ASN A 105 4.20 -3.17 -6.92
N ALA A 106 3.42 -2.08 -6.94
CA ALA A 106 3.76 -0.78 -7.53
C ALA A 106 4.13 -0.76 -9.02
N VAL A 107 3.70 -1.74 -9.82
CA VAL A 107 3.94 -1.75 -11.27
C VAL A 107 2.98 -0.81 -12.01
N HIS A 108 1.77 -0.60 -11.48
CA HIS A 108 0.73 0.26 -12.04
C HIS A 108 0.27 -0.11 -13.47
N ASP A 109 0.23 -1.41 -13.75
CA ASP A 109 -0.09 -2.02 -15.04
C ASP A 109 -1.51 -2.58 -15.13
N GLY A 110 -2.42 -2.08 -14.29
CA GLY A 110 -3.82 -2.51 -14.29
C GLY A 110 -4.48 -2.33 -15.66
N GLN A 111 -5.19 -3.36 -16.12
CA GLN A 111 -5.91 -3.37 -17.38
C GLN A 111 -7.34 -3.87 -17.18
N ARG A 112 -8.31 -3.21 -17.81
CA ARG A 112 -9.67 -3.74 -17.93
C ARG A 112 -9.65 -4.86 -18.98
N ILE A 113 -10.24 -5.97 -18.62
CA ILE A 113 -10.37 -7.15 -19.45
C ILE A 113 -11.80 -7.67 -19.42
N GLU A 114 -12.16 -8.47 -20.42
CA GLU A 114 -13.44 -9.19 -20.46
C GLU A 114 -13.20 -10.66 -20.12
N CYS A 115 -13.95 -11.21 -19.18
CA CYS A 115 -13.91 -12.63 -18.81
C CYS A 115 -15.15 -13.37 -19.39
N PRO A 116 -15.07 -14.69 -19.63
CA PRO A 116 -13.97 -15.59 -19.22
C PRO A 116 -12.74 -15.55 -20.14
N LEU A 117 -11.56 -15.77 -19.56
CA LEU A 117 -10.30 -15.91 -20.28
C LEU A 117 -9.32 -16.82 -19.53
N GLU A 118 -8.31 -17.34 -20.25
CA GLU A 118 -7.25 -18.12 -19.62
C GLU A 118 -6.34 -17.25 -18.75
N PRO A 119 -6.01 -17.72 -17.53
CA PRO A 119 -5.10 -16.98 -16.66
C PRO A 119 -3.66 -17.02 -17.19
N GLU A 120 -2.95 -15.92 -17.02
CA GLU A 120 -1.52 -15.80 -17.31
C GLU A 120 -0.70 -15.84 -16.01
N GLU A 121 0.45 -16.53 -16.05
CA GLU A 121 1.37 -16.58 -14.92
C GLU A 121 1.91 -15.18 -14.56
N GLY A 122 2.03 -14.89 -13.27
CA GLY A 122 2.53 -13.61 -12.77
C GLY A 122 1.47 -12.51 -12.67
N PHE A 123 0.20 -12.83 -12.95
CA PHE A 123 -0.92 -11.88 -12.85
C PHE A 123 -1.98 -12.33 -11.84
N ILE A 124 -2.65 -11.35 -11.24
CA ILE A 124 -3.86 -11.51 -10.45
C ILE A 124 -5.04 -10.91 -11.20
N TYR A 125 -6.21 -11.53 -11.04
CA TYR A 125 -7.47 -11.10 -11.64
C TYR A 125 -8.44 -10.70 -10.54
N GLN A 126 -8.96 -9.47 -10.62
CA GLN A 126 -9.78 -8.89 -9.58
C GLN A 126 -11.10 -8.38 -10.15
N LYS A 127 -12.14 -8.36 -9.32
CA LYS A 127 -13.40 -7.70 -9.66
C LYS A 127 -13.14 -6.27 -10.10
N PHE A 128 -13.80 -5.86 -11.17
CA PHE A 128 -13.82 -4.45 -11.52
C PHE A 128 -14.71 -3.70 -10.53
N ILE A 129 -14.11 -2.74 -9.82
CA ILE A 129 -14.82 -1.83 -8.94
C ILE A 129 -14.94 -0.51 -9.68
N ASP A 130 -16.17 -0.11 -9.97
CA ASP A 130 -16.39 1.17 -10.61
C ASP A 130 -16.32 2.29 -9.58
N SER A 131 -15.27 3.09 -9.67
CA SER A 131 -15.04 4.29 -8.85
C SER A 131 -15.29 5.59 -9.63
N SER A 132 -16.07 5.52 -10.71
CA SER A 132 -16.42 6.69 -11.53
C SER A 132 -17.29 7.66 -10.73
N VAL A 133 -16.91 8.92 -10.68
CA VAL A 133 -17.73 10.01 -10.11
C VAL A 133 -18.51 10.73 -11.21
N ASN A 134 -18.05 10.63 -12.44
CA ASN A 134 -18.74 11.08 -13.68
C ASN A 134 -18.11 10.37 -14.89
N ASP A 135 -18.54 10.72 -16.09
CA ASP A 135 -18.07 10.09 -17.34
C ASP A 135 -16.56 10.29 -17.60
N LYS A 136 -15.94 11.29 -16.97
CA LYS A 136 -14.55 11.68 -17.22
C LYS A 136 -13.60 11.31 -16.11
N GLU A 137 -14.08 11.21 -14.88
CA GLU A 137 -13.25 11.06 -13.69
C GLU A 137 -13.61 9.83 -12.85
N VAL A 138 -12.59 9.22 -12.31
CA VAL A 138 -12.67 8.23 -11.21
C VAL A 138 -12.07 8.84 -9.95
N MET A 139 -12.51 8.37 -8.79
CA MET A 139 -12.00 8.80 -7.49
C MET A 139 -11.70 7.61 -6.60
N ASP A 140 -10.50 7.63 -5.99
CA ASP A 140 -10.09 6.68 -4.97
C ASP A 140 -9.87 7.40 -3.64
N LEU A 141 -10.25 6.75 -2.54
CA LEU A 141 -9.89 7.21 -1.20
C LEU A 141 -8.45 6.78 -0.87
N ARG A 142 -7.62 7.72 -0.45
CA ARG A 142 -6.31 7.45 0.14
C ARG A 142 -6.38 7.64 1.64
N ILE A 143 -6.39 6.54 2.38
CA ILE A 143 -6.60 6.50 3.83
C ILE A 143 -5.28 6.09 4.49
N PRO A 144 -4.47 7.02 5.01
CA PRO A 144 -3.31 6.68 5.81
C PRO A 144 -3.74 6.16 7.18
N LEU A 145 -3.26 5.00 7.57
CA LEU A 145 -3.49 4.40 8.87
C LEU A 145 -2.19 4.42 9.68
N MET A 146 -2.22 5.01 10.88
CA MET A 146 -1.08 5.13 11.75
C MET A 146 -1.46 4.74 13.19
N ARG A 147 -1.03 3.56 13.63
CA ARG A 147 -1.34 3.03 14.98
C ARG A 147 -2.84 3.05 15.29
N GLY A 148 -3.66 2.51 14.41
CA GLY A 148 -5.11 2.49 14.57
C GLY A 148 -5.80 3.86 14.42
N ARG A 149 -5.11 4.90 13.93
CA ARG A 149 -5.67 6.23 13.72
C ARG A 149 -5.63 6.64 12.26
N ILE A 150 -6.70 7.22 11.79
CA ILE A 150 -6.82 7.83 10.46
C ILE A 150 -6.75 9.35 10.65
N PRO A 151 -5.58 9.99 10.41
CA PRO A 151 -5.42 11.43 10.64
C PRO A 151 -6.18 12.27 9.62
N HIS A 152 -6.34 11.78 8.40
CA HIS A 152 -7.01 12.45 7.28
C HIS A 152 -7.29 11.47 6.14
N ILE A 153 -8.12 11.89 5.19
CA ILE A 153 -8.40 11.15 3.95
C ILE A 153 -8.11 12.07 2.76
N TYR A 154 -7.43 11.57 1.74
CA TYR A 154 -7.32 12.22 0.44
C TYR A 154 -8.27 11.58 -0.57
N LEU A 155 -8.94 12.43 -1.33
CA LEU A 155 -9.73 12.08 -2.50
C LEU A 155 -8.82 12.25 -3.72
N ASN A 156 -8.41 11.14 -4.31
CA ASN A 156 -7.52 11.12 -5.45
C ASN A 156 -8.32 10.95 -6.74
N TYR A 157 -8.36 11.97 -7.57
CA TYR A 157 -9.06 11.98 -8.84
C TYR A 157 -8.10 11.69 -9.99
N ARG A 158 -8.57 10.92 -10.97
CA ARG A 158 -7.86 10.61 -12.22
C ARG A 158 -8.84 10.67 -13.39
N ASN A 159 -8.30 10.91 -14.58
CA ASN A 159 -9.05 10.68 -15.81
C ASN A 159 -9.45 9.20 -15.89
N ASN A 160 -10.68 8.92 -16.29
CA ASN A 160 -11.22 7.55 -16.38
C ASN A 160 -10.39 6.65 -17.31
N GLN A 161 -9.80 7.20 -18.37
CA GLN A 161 -8.92 6.46 -19.29
C GLN A 161 -7.57 6.09 -18.66
N GLU A 162 -7.12 6.86 -17.67
CA GLU A 162 -5.84 6.69 -16.96
C GLU A 162 -6.03 6.24 -15.50
N ARG A 163 -7.14 5.58 -15.20
CA ARG A 163 -7.53 5.20 -13.83
C ARG A 163 -6.49 4.40 -13.05
N PHE A 164 -5.60 3.70 -13.73
CA PHE A 164 -4.55 2.87 -13.11
C PHE A 164 -3.19 3.58 -12.98
N LYS A 165 -3.07 4.83 -13.41
CA LYS A 165 -1.79 5.53 -13.28
C LYS A 165 -1.47 5.83 -11.81
N ASN A 166 -0.17 5.89 -11.51
CA ASN A 166 0.33 6.07 -10.14
C ASN A 166 -0.07 7.44 -9.55
N VAL A 167 0.16 8.51 -10.30
CA VAL A 167 -0.03 9.87 -9.81
C VAL A 167 -1.46 10.33 -10.11
N PRO A 168 -2.23 10.80 -9.12
CA PRO A 168 -3.53 11.38 -9.38
C PRO A 168 -3.38 12.73 -10.11
N ASP A 169 -4.38 13.08 -10.92
CA ASP A 169 -4.43 14.40 -11.57
C ASP A 169 -4.70 15.49 -10.54
N ARG A 170 -5.49 15.16 -9.52
CA ARG A 170 -5.85 16.05 -8.43
C ARG A 170 -6.02 15.24 -7.14
N ALA A 171 -5.47 15.74 -6.04
CA ALA A 171 -5.69 15.20 -4.70
C ALA A 171 -6.30 16.29 -3.81
N VAL A 172 -7.41 15.98 -3.16
CA VAL A 172 -8.15 16.89 -2.29
C VAL A 172 -8.19 16.29 -0.88
N LEU A 173 -7.91 17.09 0.13
CA LEU A 173 -8.10 16.68 1.51
C LEU A 173 -9.60 16.70 1.83
N ALA A 174 -10.12 15.60 2.35
CA ALA A 174 -11.51 15.55 2.82
C ALA A 174 -11.69 16.47 4.04
N GLU A 175 -12.73 17.30 4.01
CA GLU A 175 -13.03 18.23 5.11
C GLU A 175 -13.45 17.48 6.36
N ASN A 176 -14.25 16.42 6.21
CA ASN A 176 -14.70 15.59 7.32
C ASN A 176 -14.58 14.09 6.94
N ILE A 177 -13.92 13.34 7.79
CA ILE A 177 -13.70 11.89 7.58
C ILE A 177 -15.03 11.12 7.59
N LYS A 178 -15.99 11.54 8.41
CA LYS A 178 -17.29 10.88 8.59
C LYS A 178 -18.20 10.98 7.36
N ASP A 179 -17.91 11.87 6.41
CA ASP A 179 -18.65 11.95 5.15
C ASP A 179 -18.27 10.81 4.20
N TRP A 180 -17.16 10.13 4.48
CA TRP A 180 -16.58 9.10 3.60
C TRP A 180 -16.52 7.71 4.24
N LEU A 181 -16.45 7.63 5.56
CA LEU A 181 -16.37 6.38 6.30
C LEU A 181 -17.35 6.41 7.47
N SER A 182 -18.16 5.37 7.59
CA SER A 182 -19.01 5.14 8.76
C SER A 182 -18.16 4.85 10.02
N GLU A 183 -18.73 5.00 11.19
CA GLU A 183 -18.05 4.65 12.44
C GLU A 183 -17.64 3.17 12.50
N LYS A 184 -18.43 2.28 11.90
CA LYS A 184 -18.11 0.87 11.79
C LYS A 184 -16.88 0.62 10.93
N GLU A 185 -16.77 1.29 9.76
CA GLU A 185 -15.62 1.17 8.87
C GLU A 185 -14.38 1.77 9.51
N LEU A 186 -14.50 2.90 10.22
CA LEU A 186 -13.39 3.49 10.97
C LEU A 186 -12.86 2.53 12.02
N GLN A 187 -13.74 1.85 12.75
CA GLN A 187 -13.35 0.85 13.74
C GLN A 187 -12.66 -0.36 13.09
N GLN A 188 -13.24 -0.90 12.01
CA GLN A 188 -12.65 -2.03 11.28
C GLN A 188 -11.25 -1.76 10.69
N LEU A 189 -10.99 -0.50 10.33
CA LEU A 189 -9.68 -0.09 9.84
C LEU A 189 -8.67 0.16 10.98
N ALA A 190 -9.16 0.42 12.18
CA ALA A 190 -8.32 0.69 13.36
C ALA A 190 -7.82 -0.57 14.06
N ASP A 191 -8.63 -1.64 14.02
CA ASP A 191 -8.36 -2.97 14.62
C ASP A 191 -7.37 -3.77 13.76
#